data_69d319163bdaacbbe37c8f535a04f3c6
#
_entry.id   69d319163bdaacbbe37c8f535a04f3c6
#
_cell.length_a   1.000
_cell.length_b   1.000
_cell.length_c   1.000
_cell.angle_alpha   90.00
_cell.angle_beta   90.00
_cell.angle_gamma   90.00
#
_symmetry.space_group_name_H-M   'P 1'
#
loop_
_entity.id
_entity.type
_entity.pdbx_description
1 polymer ?
#
loop_
_entity_poly.entity_id
_entity_poly.type
_entity_poly.pdbx_seq_one_letter_code
_entity_poly.pdbx_strand_id
1 'polypeptide(L)'
;MRYKVFVDTNILLSGIFFEGNESSILDLIELDLVTSEDAVFELRKVVKKKLKYLKERTFEIALAETEKALADVAVIPRAKYSHKLREAEFLIKHKKDIPILAAALYVKPDYFLTGDSHFFTDNIKSIVNVITVKDFLTKIK
;
A
#
# COMPACT_ATOMS: atom_id res chain seq x y z
N MET A 1 21.44 -3.70 2.28
CA MET A 1 20.63 -3.71 1.08
C MET A 1 19.23 -3.19 1.38
N ARG A 2 18.74 -2.25 0.59
CA ARG A 2 17.40 -1.69 0.79
C ARG A 2 16.44 -2.32 -0.21
N TYR A 3 15.27 -2.71 0.27
CA TYR A 3 14.20 -3.22 -0.59
C TYR A 3 13.25 -2.09 -0.94
N LYS A 4 12.86 -2.01 -2.22
CA LYS A 4 11.78 -1.15 -2.65
C LYS A 4 10.48 -1.92 -2.46
N VAL A 5 9.61 -1.44 -1.59
CA VAL A 5 8.41 -2.14 -1.17
C VAL A 5 7.19 -1.27 -1.45
N PHE A 6 6.30 -1.77 -2.31
CA PHE A 6 5.04 -1.09 -2.60
C PHE A 6 3.98 -1.57 -1.61
N VAL A 7 3.28 -0.62 -0.99
CA VAL A 7 2.24 -0.94 -0.01
C VAL A 7 0.90 -0.35 -0.47
N ASP A 8 -0.17 -1.13 -0.26
CA ASP A 8 -1.52 -0.67 -0.61
C ASP A 8 -2.19 0.10 0.54
N THR A 9 -3.42 0.59 0.27
CA THR A 9 -4.18 1.38 1.23
C THR A 9 -4.37 0.68 2.58
N ASN A 10 -4.70 -0.60 2.57
CA ASN A 10 -5.00 -1.34 3.80
C ASN A 10 -3.76 -1.56 4.66
N ILE A 11 -2.61 -1.79 4.04
CA ILE A 11 -1.35 -1.91 4.78
C ILE A 11 -1.03 -0.59 5.47
N LEU A 12 -1.19 0.53 4.76
CA LEU A 12 -0.97 1.86 5.33
C LEU A 12 -1.94 2.13 6.50
N LEU A 13 -3.23 1.86 6.29
CA LEU A 13 -4.24 2.07 7.33
C LEU A 13 -3.91 1.27 8.58
N SER A 14 -3.65 -0.02 8.42
CA SER A 14 -3.34 -0.91 9.55
C SER A 14 -2.03 -0.52 10.23
N GLY A 15 -1.02 -0.14 9.44
CA GLY A 15 0.28 0.21 9.99
C GLY A 15 0.27 1.52 10.77
N ILE A 16 -0.56 2.48 10.35
CA ILE A 16 -0.63 3.79 11.01
C ILE A 16 -1.43 3.73 12.32
N PHE A 17 -2.55 3.01 12.31
CA PHE A 17 -3.52 3.09 13.41
C PHE A 17 -3.58 1.88 14.32
N PHE A 18 -2.97 0.77 13.97
CA PHE A 18 -3.03 -0.46 14.76
C PHE A 18 -1.65 -1.05 14.97
N GLU A 19 -1.40 -1.58 16.17
CA GLU A 19 -0.16 -2.30 16.44
C GLU A 19 -0.22 -3.69 15.81
N GLY A 20 0.91 -4.14 15.25
CA GLY A 20 1.00 -5.44 14.63
C GLY A 20 2.09 -5.49 13.57
N ASN A 21 2.00 -6.47 12.68
CA ASN A 21 3.00 -6.68 11.64
C ASN A 21 3.11 -5.49 10.69
N GLU A 22 1.98 -4.85 10.36
CA GLU A 22 1.94 -3.72 9.44
C GLU A 22 2.65 -2.50 10.01
N SER A 23 2.49 -2.22 11.32
CA SER A 23 3.19 -1.09 11.94
C SER A 23 4.69 -1.34 11.98
N SER A 24 5.11 -2.60 12.16
CA SER A 24 6.52 -2.96 12.10
C SER A 24 7.13 -2.65 10.73
N ILE A 25 6.39 -2.86 9.66
CA ILE A 25 6.84 -2.54 8.29
C ILE A 25 7.13 -1.04 8.15
N LEU A 26 6.24 -0.19 8.67
CA LEU A 26 6.40 1.26 8.56
C LEU A 26 7.63 1.78 9.31
N ASP A 27 8.08 1.02 10.32
CA ASP A 27 9.23 1.42 11.15
C ASP A 27 10.57 0.87 10.66
N LEU A 28 10.58 0.00 9.63
CA LEU A 28 11.82 -0.59 9.14
C LEU A 28 12.59 0.41 8.28
N ILE A 29 13.76 0.79 8.74
CA ILE A 29 14.60 1.80 8.06
C ILE A 29 15.29 1.28 6.81
N GLU A 30 15.42 -0.05 6.67
CA GLU A 30 16.02 -0.67 5.49
C GLU A 30 15.07 -0.82 4.30
N LEU A 31 13.84 -0.33 4.44
CA LEU A 31 12.85 -0.37 3.35
C LEU A 31 12.66 1.00 2.72
N ASP A 32 12.58 1.02 1.40
CA ASP A 32 12.11 2.18 0.65
C ASP A 32 10.63 1.96 0.37
N LEU A 33 9.78 2.53 1.21
CA LEU A 33 8.34 2.37 1.07
C LEU A 33 7.80 3.27 -0.04
N VAL A 34 6.98 2.68 -0.90
CA VAL A 34 6.39 3.37 -2.05
C VAL A 34 4.91 3.06 -2.06
N THR A 35 4.11 4.04 -2.43
CA THR A 35 2.68 3.83 -2.67
C THR A 35 2.25 4.74 -3.82
N SER A 36 0.96 4.73 -4.14
CA SER A 36 0.42 5.52 -5.24
C SER A 36 -0.46 6.65 -4.74
N GLU A 37 -0.62 7.66 -5.59
CA GLU A 37 -1.56 8.75 -5.34
C GLU A 37 -2.97 8.22 -5.10
N ASP A 38 -3.40 7.22 -5.88
CA ASP A 38 -4.73 6.60 -5.70
C ASP A 38 -4.86 5.92 -4.34
N ALA A 39 -3.81 5.24 -3.87
CA ALA A 39 -3.83 4.60 -2.55
C ALA A 39 -3.93 5.63 -1.43
N VAL A 40 -3.20 6.74 -1.55
CA VAL A 40 -3.25 7.82 -0.56
C VAL A 40 -4.62 8.48 -0.54
N PHE A 41 -5.19 8.72 -1.71
CA PHE A 41 -6.54 9.28 -1.82
C PHE A 41 -7.56 8.38 -1.12
N GLU A 42 -7.50 7.08 -1.38
CA GLU A 42 -8.38 6.11 -0.73
C GLU A 42 -8.13 6.04 0.78
N LEU A 43 -6.87 6.10 1.19
CA LEU A 43 -6.51 6.10 2.61
C LEU A 43 -7.18 7.26 3.36
N ARG A 44 -7.10 8.46 2.81
CA ARG A 44 -7.72 9.64 3.43
C ARG A 44 -9.23 9.51 3.53
N LYS A 45 -9.87 8.94 2.50
CA LYS A 45 -11.31 8.69 2.51
C LYS A 45 -11.69 7.66 3.58
N VAL A 46 -10.93 6.57 3.69
CA VAL A 46 -11.20 5.52 4.65
C VAL A 46 -10.99 6.02 6.08
N VAL A 47 -9.95 6.81 6.30
CA VAL A 47 -9.69 7.41 7.61
C VAL A 47 -10.90 8.24 8.05
N LYS A 48 -11.42 9.07 7.15
CA LYS A 48 -12.60 9.89 7.44
C LYS A 48 -13.83 9.04 7.77
N LYS A 49 -14.08 7.99 6.98
CA LYS A 49 -15.23 7.10 7.15
C LYS A 49 -15.17 6.28 8.43
N LYS A 50 -13.99 5.80 8.79
CA LYS A 50 -13.81 4.86 9.90
C LYS A 50 -13.29 5.52 11.18
N LEU A 51 -13.40 6.83 11.24
CA LEU A 51 -12.85 7.59 12.36
C LEU A 51 -13.31 7.07 13.73
N LYS A 52 -14.58 6.71 13.86
CA LYS A 52 -15.14 6.19 15.11
C LYS A 52 -14.47 4.87 15.57
N TYR A 53 -13.83 4.15 14.67
CA TYR A 53 -13.14 2.90 14.99
C TYR A 53 -11.65 3.10 15.27
N LEU A 54 -11.17 4.35 15.24
CA LEU A 54 -9.75 4.67 15.36
C LEU A 54 -9.38 5.13 16.78
N LYS A 55 -9.84 4.39 17.79
CA LYS A 55 -9.46 4.59 19.20
C LYS A 55 -9.75 6.01 19.70
N GLU A 56 -10.95 6.49 19.46
CA GLU A 56 -11.44 7.80 19.97
C GLU A 56 -10.65 9.01 19.48
N ARG A 57 -9.92 8.87 18.37
CA ARG A 57 -9.19 9.99 17.77
C ARG A 57 -10.15 10.99 17.12
N THR A 58 -9.81 12.28 17.21
CA THR A 58 -10.50 13.28 16.39
C THR A 58 -10.00 13.16 14.96
N PHE A 59 -10.76 13.72 14.01
CA PHE A 59 -10.35 13.70 12.61
C PHE A 59 -9.00 14.40 12.40
N GLU A 60 -8.80 15.52 13.10
CA GLU A 60 -7.55 16.28 13.00
C GLU A 60 -6.35 15.46 13.47
N ILE A 61 -6.49 14.72 14.56
CA ILE A 61 -5.42 13.85 15.07
C ILE A 61 -5.16 12.71 14.11
N ALA A 62 -6.22 12.05 13.61
CA ALA A 62 -6.06 10.95 12.67
C ALA A 62 -5.40 11.41 11.37
N LEU A 63 -5.79 12.58 10.86
CA LEU A 63 -5.19 13.16 9.67
C LEU A 63 -3.71 13.49 9.90
N ALA A 64 -3.38 14.08 11.05
CA ALA A 64 -1.99 14.40 11.38
C ALA A 64 -1.12 13.15 11.47
N GLU A 65 -1.63 12.07 12.06
CA GLU A 65 -0.91 10.79 12.12
C GLU A 65 -0.69 10.22 10.73
N THR A 66 -1.70 10.32 9.86
CA THR A 66 -1.62 9.87 8.47
C THR A 66 -0.54 10.63 7.72
N GLU A 67 -0.55 11.96 7.78
CA GLU A 67 0.41 12.77 7.05
C GLU A 67 1.84 12.57 7.58
N LYS A 68 1.99 12.37 8.89
CA LYS A 68 3.29 12.09 9.48
C LYS A 68 3.87 10.77 8.95
N ALA A 69 3.04 9.73 8.89
CA ALA A 69 3.47 8.44 8.38
C ALA A 69 3.83 8.52 6.89
N LEU A 70 3.05 9.26 6.11
CA LEU A 70 3.28 9.40 4.67
C LEU A 70 4.53 10.21 4.34
N ALA A 71 5.05 11.00 5.29
CA ALA A 71 6.27 11.77 5.05
C ALA A 71 7.47 10.88 4.71
N ASP A 72 7.48 9.64 5.18
CA ASP A 72 8.56 8.68 4.93
C ASP A 72 8.23 7.70 3.81
N VAL A 73 7.13 7.90 3.08
CA VAL A 73 6.70 7.04 2.00
C VAL A 73 6.75 7.83 0.69
N ALA A 74 7.36 7.24 -0.34
CA ALA A 74 7.35 7.86 -1.67
C ALA A 74 5.97 7.65 -2.30
N VAL A 75 5.29 8.75 -2.63
CA VAL A 75 3.97 8.69 -3.27
C VAL A 75 4.12 8.98 -4.76
N ILE A 76 3.80 8.00 -5.58
CA ILE A 76 3.93 8.13 -7.03
C ILE A 76 2.68 8.80 -7.59
N PRO A 77 2.82 9.92 -8.32
CA PRO A 77 1.65 10.59 -8.89
C PRO A 77 0.99 9.77 -9.99
N ARG A 78 -0.31 9.88 -10.10
CA ARG A 78 -1.11 9.13 -11.07
C ARG A 78 -0.62 9.32 -12.51
N ALA A 79 -0.14 10.50 -12.84
CA ALA A 79 0.39 10.78 -14.18
C ALA A 79 1.54 9.84 -14.56
N LYS A 80 2.28 9.32 -13.59
CA LYS A 80 3.40 8.42 -13.84
C LYS A 80 2.98 7.00 -14.21
N TYR A 81 1.84 6.50 -13.67
CA TYR A 81 1.41 5.12 -13.92
C TYR A 81 0.11 5.02 -14.73
N SER A 82 -0.47 6.15 -15.15
CA SER A 82 -1.73 6.13 -15.90
C SER A 82 -1.65 5.29 -17.17
N HIS A 83 -0.48 5.25 -17.82
CA HIS A 83 -0.27 4.42 -19.02
C HIS A 83 -0.28 2.91 -18.73
N LYS A 84 -0.25 2.51 -17.46
CA LYS A 84 -0.33 1.12 -17.04
C LYS A 84 -1.75 0.68 -16.66
N LEU A 85 -2.70 1.61 -16.61
CA LEU A 85 -4.07 1.29 -16.22
C LEU A 85 -4.71 0.22 -17.11
N ARG A 86 -4.48 0.29 -18.41
CA ARG A 86 -5.04 -0.66 -19.36
C ARG A 86 -4.48 -2.07 -19.16
N GLU A 87 -3.17 -2.18 -18.94
CA GLU A 87 -2.53 -3.45 -18.65
C GLU A 87 -3.07 -4.05 -17.36
N ALA A 88 -3.20 -3.23 -16.31
CA ALA A 88 -3.74 -3.66 -15.03
C ALA A 88 -5.18 -4.14 -15.16
N GLU A 89 -5.98 -3.48 -15.99
CA GLU A 89 -7.38 -3.83 -16.23
C GLU A 89 -7.53 -5.26 -16.76
N PHE A 90 -6.59 -5.75 -17.55
CA PHE A 90 -6.59 -7.12 -18.04
C PHE A 90 -6.21 -8.14 -16.97
N LEU A 91 -5.54 -7.71 -15.92
CA LEU A 91 -5.01 -8.60 -14.89
C LEU A 91 -5.91 -8.71 -13.67
N ILE A 92 -6.71 -7.68 -13.40
CA ILE A 92 -7.55 -7.64 -12.20
C ILE A 92 -8.92 -7.05 -12.54
N LYS A 93 -9.98 -7.63 -11.97
CA LYS A 93 -11.35 -7.25 -12.31
C LYS A 93 -11.94 -6.14 -11.45
N HIS A 94 -11.48 -6.02 -10.22
CA HIS A 94 -12.02 -5.04 -9.29
C HIS A 94 -11.54 -3.63 -9.62
N LYS A 95 -12.48 -2.74 -9.91
CA LYS A 95 -12.17 -1.39 -10.39
C LYS A 95 -11.27 -0.60 -9.44
N LYS A 96 -11.46 -0.76 -8.14
CA LYS A 96 -10.65 -0.04 -7.15
C LYS A 96 -9.20 -0.52 -7.11
N ASP A 97 -8.97 -1.77 -7.48
CA ASP A 97 -7.64 -2.38 -7.45
C ASP A 97 -6.83 -2.08 -8.70
N ILE A 98 -7.49 -1.68 -9.79
CA ILE A 98 -6.82 -1.41 -11.07
C ILE A 98 -5.75 -0.32 -10.94
N PRO A 99 -6.04 0.86 -10.38
CA PRO A 99 -5.01 1.88 -10.22
C PRO A 99 -3.87 1.45 -9.29
N ILE A 100 -4.17 0.67 -8.27
CA ILE A 100 -3.14 0.17 -7.35
C ILE A 100 -2.18 -0.76 -8.08
N LEU A 101 -2.73 -1.71 -8.85
CA LEU A 101 -1.91 -2.62 -9.64
C LEU A 101 -1.11 -1.87 -10.71
N ALA A 102 -1.73 -0.88 -11.38
CA ALA A 102 -1.06 -0.07 -12.38
C ALA A 102 0.18 0.61 -11.80
N ALA A 103 0.07 1.16 -10.61
CA ALA A 103 1.19 1.80 -9.93
C ALA A 103 2.29 0.78 -9.60
N ALA A 104 1.91 -0.40 -9.12
CA ALA A 104 2.88 -1.46 -8.83
C ALA A 104 3.61 -1.91 -10.10
N LEU A 105 2.88 -2.04 -11.22
CA LEU A 105 3.49 -2.39 -12.50
C LEU A 105 4.49 -1.32 -12.97
N TYR A 106 4.19 -0.06 -12.74
CA TYR A 106 5.08 1.05 -13.08
C TYR A 106 6.33 1.06 -12.19
N VAL A 107 6.13 0.94 -10.88
CA VAL A 107 7.22 1.04 -9.89
C VAL A 107 8.18 -0.14 -9.99
N LYS A 108 7.69 -1.32 -10.32
CA LYS A 108 8.47 -2.57 -10.34
C LYS A 108 9.20 -2.79 -9.01
N PRO A 109 8.44 -2.87 -7.90
CA PRO A 109 9.06 -3.00 -6.58
C PRO A 109 9.69 -4.38 -6.40
N ASP A 110 10.57 -4.48 -5.42
CA ASP A 110 11.09 -5.81 -5.01
C ASP A 110 9.98 -6.65 -4.42
N TYR A 111 9.05 -6.01 -3.68
CA TYR A 111 7.89 -6.68 -3.10
C TYR A 111 6.67 -5.76 -3.13
N PHE A 112 5.52 -6.35 -3.39
CA PHE A 112 4.22 -5.69 -3.26
C PHE A 112 3.50 -6.30 -2.07
N LEU A 113 3.40 -5.57 -0.97
CA LEU A 113 2.74 -6.02 0.26
C LEU A 113 1.25 -5.72 0.21
N THR A 114 0.43 -6.76 0.35
CA THR A 114 -1.01 -6.61 0.41
C THR A 114 -1.63 -7.78 1.15
N GLY A 115 -2.78 -7.56 1.77
CA GLY A 115 -3.59 -8.62 2.36
C GLY A 115 -4.79 -8.97 1.50
N ASP A 116 -4.94 -8.31 0.35
CA ASP A 116 -6.11 -8.49 -0.52
C ASP A 116 -5.89 -9.68 -1.45
N SER A 117 -6.76 -10.69 -1.33
CA SER A 117 -6.68 -11.91 -2.13
C SER A 117 -6.75 -11.67 -3.64
N HIS A 118 -7.34 -10.55 -4.06
CA HIS A 118 -7.47 -10.23 -5.49
C HIS A 118 -6.14 -10.13 -6.21
N PHE A 119 -5.06 -9.80 -5.49
CA PHE A 119 -3.73 -9.65 -6.08
C PHE A 119 -2.93 -10.96 -6.13
N PHE A 120 -3.44 -12.05 -5.55
CA PHE A 120 -2.70 -13.31 -5.44
C PHE A 120 -3.06 -14.33 -6.53
N THR A 121 -3.43 -13.85 -7.71
CA THR A 121 -3.64 -14.73 -8.87
C THR A 121 -2.30 -15.08 -9.52
N ASP A 122 -2.24 -16.21 -10.22
CA ASP A 122 -1.02 -16.63 -10.91
C ASP A 122 -0.55 -15.60 -11.92
N ASN A 123 -1.48 -14.97 -12.65
CA ASN A 123 -1.14 -13.95 -13.64
C ASN A 123 -0.40 -12.76 -13.01
N ILE A 124 -0.90 -12.28 -11.88
CA ILE A 124 -0.27 -11.13 -11.20
C ILE A 124 1.05 -11.55 -10.57
N LYS A 125 1.08 -12.71 -9.90
CA LYS A 125 2.30 -13.23 -9.26
C LYS A 125 3.45 -13.45 -10.24
N SER A 126 3.13 -13.73 -11.50
CA SER A 126 4.16 -13.91 -12.51
C SER A 126 4.85 -12.60 -12.93
N ILE A 127 4.23 -11.47 -12.64
CA ILE A 127 4.73 -10.14 -13.05
C ILE A 127 5.21 -9.32 -11.85
N VAL A 128 4.51 -9.42 -10.71
CA VAL A 128 4.80 -8.65 -9.50
C VAL A 128 4.98 -9.61 -8.34
N ASN A 129 5.98 -9.36 -7.52
CA ASN A 129 6.26 -10.20 -6.36
C ASN A 129 5.32 -9.84 -5.20
N VAL A 130 4.10 -10.36 -5.27
CA VAL A 130 3.05 -10.09 -4.27
C VAL A 130 3.26 -10.99 -3.06
N ILE A 131 3.20 -10.41 -1.87
CA ILE A 131 3.46 -11.15 -0.63
C ILE A 131 2.66 -10.52 0.51
N THR A 132 2.26 -11.33 1.49
CA THR A 132 1.63 -10.81 2.70
C THR A 132 2.70 -10.22 3.62
N VAL A 133 2.29 -9.34 4.53
CA VAL A 133 3.22 -8.74 5.49
C VAL A 133 3.86 -9.81 6.37
N LYS A 134 3.06 -10.79 6.82
CA LYS A 134 3.57 -11.88 7.65
C LYS A 134 4.68 -12.67 6.96
N ASP A 135 4.44 -13.05 5.70
CA ASP A 135 5.41 -13.81 4.93
C ASP A 135 6.65 -12.99 4.61
N PHE A 136 6.46 -11.70 4.33
CA PHE A 136 7.57 -10.80 4.06
C PHE A 136 8.49 -10.68 5.28
N LEU A 137 7.92 -10.46 6.47
CA LEU A 137 8.71 -10.35 7.69
C LEU A 137 9.50 -11.63 7.99
N THR A 138 8.92 -12.78 7.71
CA THR A 138 9.61 -14.06 7.85
C THR A 138 10.78 -14.15 6.88
N LYS A 139 10.57 -13.70 5.65
CA LYS A 139 11.56 -13.83 4.57
C LYS A 139 12.80 -12.95 4.76
N ILE A 140 12.63 -11.74 5.32
CA ILE A 140 13.75 -10.80 5.49
C ILE A 140 14.54 -11.00 6.78
N LYS A 141 14.08 -11.85 7.67
CA LYS A 141 14.80 -12.17 8.90
C LYS A 141 15.96 -13.12 8.66
#